data_c559f78ef90f46d9fa7f9dab3b8e95a5
#
_entry.id   c559f78ef90f46d9fa7f9dab3b8e95a5
#
_cell.length_a   1.000
_cell.length_b   1.000
_cell.length_c   1.000
_cell.angle_alpha   90.00
_cell.angle_beta   90.00
_cell.angle_gamma   90.00
#
_symmetry.space_group_name_H-M   'P 1'
#
loop_
_entity.id
_entity.type
_entity.pdbx_description
1 polymer ?
#
loop_
_entity_poly.entity_id
_entity_poly.type
_entity_poly.pdbx_seq_one_letter_code
_entity_poly.pdbx_strand_id
1 'polypeptide(L)'
;MDACRLPATYSPAADALRDRVVMVTGAGQGLGRAVALACARQGAVVVLHGRRQKKLDAVYDEIVAAGGPEPVLLPLDLAKASDADFQAAAAAIGAQFGRLDGLVHCAVHLDQLRPLDDETVDRWLAMLRVNVVAAAALNRACRPLLQAAPSASVVVTIESHALSPSMFWGSFALSKQALLSLVAVQAQEWRVFGNLRINALLPGPVSSPQRNRTHPAEDASTLPAPEAVATGYLYLLDPDTAVTSGSLLDLRADAPATGTAAA
;
A
#
# COMPACT_ATOMS: atom_id res chain seq x y z
N MET A 1 -8.26 -4.85 -16.18
CA MET A 1 -7.16 -4.07 -15.58
C MET A 1 -5.97 -4.20 -16.51
N ASP A 2 -5.44 -3.08 -16.97
CA ASP A 2 -4.31 -3.09 -17.90
C ASP A 2 -3.02 -3.42 -17.14
N ALA A 3 -2.16 -4.24 -17.77
CA ALA A 3 -0.85 -4.52 -17.20
C ALA A 3 0.08 -3.32 -17.42
N CYS A 4 0.68 -2.83 -16.35
CA CYS A 4 1.72 -1.80 -16.38
C CYS A 4 3.06 -2.45 -16.00
N ARG A 5 4.15 -1.98 -16.57
CA ARG A 5 5.51 -2.41 -16.21
C ARG A 5 6.29 -1.22 -15.68
N LEU A 6 7.15 -1.48 -14.71
CA LEU A 6 8.15 -0.50 -14.30
C LEU A 6 9.18 -0.39 -15.43
N PRO A 7 9.37 0.80 -16.04
CA PRO A 7 10.41 0.94 -17.04
C PRO A 7 11.78 0.66 -16.41
N ALA A 8 12.62 -0.14 -17.06
CA ALA A 8 13.95 -0.47 -16.56
C ALA A 8 14.85 0.78 -16.37
N THR A 9 14.52 1.86 -17.10
CA THR A 9 15.20 3.16 -17.01
C THR A 9 14.61 4.08 -15.97
N TYR A 10 13.50 3.70 -15.31
CA TYR A 10 12.88 4.57 -14.32
C TYR A 10 13.78 4.69 -13.09
N SER A 11 14.18 5.92 -12.83
CA SER A 11 14.76 6.36 -11.58
C SER A 11 14.02 7.63 -11.19
N PRO A 12 13.46 7.70 -9.98
CA PRO A 12 12.78 8.91 -9.56
C PRO A 12 13.76 10.09 -9.64
N ALA A 13 13.29 11.22 -10.17
CA ALA A 13 14.06 12.45 -10.12
C ALA A 13 14.36 12.81 -8.66
N ALA A 14 15.45 13.56 -8.42
CA ALA A 14 15.68 14.09 -7.09
C ALA A 14 14.47 14.90 -6.65
N ASP A 15 13.98 14.62 -5.44
CA ASP A 15 12.81 15.29 -4.89
C ASP A 15 11.50 15.16 -5.72
N ALA A 16 11.31 14.02 -6.41
CA ALA A 16 10.12 13.75 -7.23
C ALA A 16 8.79 13.91 -6.49
N LEU A 17 8.80 13.81 -5.16
CA LEU A 17 7.63 14.01 -4.30
C LEU A 17 7.75 15.24 -3.40
N ARG A 18 8.61 16.21 -3.75
CA ARG A 18 8.74 17.45 -2.99
C ARG A 18 7.39 18.17 -2.86
N ASP A 19 7.13 18.68 -1.66
CA ASP A 19 5.91 19.41 -1.30
C ASP A 19 4.61 18.58 -1.45
N ARG A 20 4.71 17.27 -1.58
CA ARG A 20 3.56 16.36 -1.62
C ARG A 20 3.28 15.76 -0.26
N VAL A 21 2.02 15.52 0.03
CA VAL A 21 1.55 14.84 1.24
C VAL A 21 1.14 13.42 0.87
N VAL A 22 1.82 12.43 1.44
CA VAL A 22 1.58 11.01 1.13
C VAL A 22 1.23 10.24 2.40
N MET A 23 0.03 9.67 2.46
CA MET A 23 -0.37 8.78 3.55
C MET A 23 0.01 7.33 3.22
N VAL A 24 0.69 6.66 4.15
CA VAL A 24 1.04 5.24 4.02
C VAL A 24 0.40 4.45 5.16
N THR A 25 -0.51 3.52 4.81
CA THR A 25 -1.11 2.63 5.81
C THR A 25 -0.18 1.47 6.12
N GLY A 26 -0.13 1.06 7.40
CA GLY A 26 0.80 0.00 7.82
C GLY A 26 2.27 0.45 7.83
N ALA A 27 2.54 1.74 7.97
CA ALA A 27 3.86 2.36 7.87
C ALA A 27 4.87 1.92 8.95
N GLY A 28 4.43 1.29 10.03
CA GLY A 28 5.31 0.99 11.18
C GLY A 28 6.27 -0.20 11.00
N GLN A 29 6.21 -0.97 9.91
CA GLN A 29 7.10 -2.11 9.66
C GLN A 29 7.04 -2.62 8.21
N GLY A 30 8.03 -3.44 7.83
CA GLY A 30 8.05 -4.17 6.55
C GLY A 30 7.90 -3.23 5.35
N LEU A 31 7.05 -3.63 4.40
CA LEU A 31 6.88 -2.91 3.15
C LEU A 31 6.34 -1.48 3.36
N GLY A 32 5.34 -1.29 4.24
CA GLY A 32 4.81 0.05 4.51
C GLY A 32 5.85 1.00 5.09
N ARG A 33 6.76 0.52 5.98
CA ARG A 33 7.89 1.31 6.46
C ARG A 33 8.84 1.67 5.31
N ALA A 34 9.22 0.71 4.48
CA ALA A 34 10.13 0.96 3.36
C ALA A 34 9.56 1.99 2.37
N VAL A 35 8.26 1.91 2.07
CA VAL A 35 7.57 2.88 1.21
C VAL A 35 7.54 4.27 1.86
N ALA A 36 7.22 4.35 3.16
CA ALA A 36 7.20 5.62 3.88
C ALA A 36 8.58 6.33 3.85
N LEU A 37 9.65 5.57 4.12
CA LEU A 37 11.02 6.08 4.05
C LEU A 37 11.41 6.50 2.62
N ALA A 38 11.00 5.73 1.62
CA ALA A 38 11.26 6.07 0.22
C ALA A 38 10.56 7.36 -0.18
N CYS A 39 9.29 7.56 0.19
CA CYS A 39 8.55 8.79 -0.06
C CYS A 39 9.21 10.00 0.63
N ALA A 40 9.61 9.85 1.90
CA ALA A 40 10.28 10.92 2.64
C ALA A 40 11.62 11.32 2.00
N ARG A 41 12.43 10.34 1.52
CA ARG A 41 13.68 10.62 0.79
C ARG A 41 13.46 11.36 -0.51
N GLN A 42 12.27 11.27 -1.10
CA GLN A 42 11.86 12.00 -2.29
C GLN A 42 11.17 13.35 -1.96
N GLY A 43 11.28 13.80 -0.72
CA GLY A 43 10.80 15.12 -0.29
C GLY A 43 9.32 15.19 0.12
N ALA A 44 8.62 14.05 0.21
CA ALA A 44 7.23 14.03 0.66
C ALA A 44 7.10 14.21 2.19
N VAL A 45 6.09 14.97 2.63
CA VAL A 45 5.59 14.86 4.00
C VAL A 45 4.77 13.57 4.10
N VAL A 46 5.20 12.65 4.97
CA VAL A 46 4.56 11.34 5.09
C VAL A 46 3.62 11.29 6.28
N VAL A 47 2.34 10.96 6.04
CA VAL A 47 1.40 10.62 7.10
C VAL A 47 1.55 9.13 7.41
N LEU A 48 2.18 8.83 8.55
CA LEU A 48 2.50 7.48 9.02
C LEU A 48 1.30 6.89 9.73
N HIS A 49 0.51 6.05 9.02
CA HIS A 49 -0.63 5.39 9.62
C HIS A 49 -0.30 3.97 10.07
N GLY A 50 -0.79 3.61 11.26
CA GLY A 50 -0.70 2.26 11.81
C GLY A 50 -1.30 2.18 13.19
N ARG A 51 -1.45 0.97 13.73
CA ARG A 51 -2.12 0.78 15.05
C ARG A 51 -1.18 0.80 16.26
N ARG A 52 0.15 0.74 16.04
CA ARG A 52 1.14 0.68 17.13
C ARG A 52 1.97 1.95 17.15
N GLN A 53 1.65 2.86 18.07
CA GLN A 53 2.34 4.14 18.23
C GLN A 53 3.86 3.98 18.23
N LYS A 54 4.42 3.16 19.10
CA LYS A 54 5.89 2.95 19.21
C LYS A 54 6.59 2.57 17.90
N LYS A 55 5.88 1.89 16.99
CA LYS A 55 6.45 1.54 15.69
C LYS A 55 6.39 2.70 14.70
N LEU A 56 5.40 3.57 14.84
CA LEU A 56 5.31 4.79 14.05
C LEU A 56 6.35 5.80 14.53
N ASP A 57 6.55 5.92 15.86
CA ASP A 57 7.58 6.77 16.45
C ASP A 57 8.97 6.42 15.91
N ALA A 58 9.30 5.12 15.85
CA ALA A 58 10.57 4.67 15.32
C ALA A 58 10.79 5.06 13.83
N VAL A 59 9.74 5.01 13.02
CA VAL A 59 9.82 5.43 11.60
C VAL A 59 9.89 6.95 11.48
N TYR A 60 9.18 7.67 12.33
CA TYR A 60 9.26 9.12 12.45
C TYR A 60 10.70 9.55 12.73
N ASP A 61 11.30 9.00 13.80
CA ASP A 61 12.68 9.31 14.19
C ASP A 61 13.68 9.01 13.08
N GLU A 62 13.48 7.91 12.34
CA GLU A 62 14.33 7.53 11.22
C GLU A 62 14.23 8.51 10.05
N ILE A 63 13.03 9.01 9.72
CA ILE A 63 12.85 10.01 8.66
C ILE A 63 13.52 11.32 9.07
N VAL A 64 13.30 11.78 10.30
CA VAL A 64 13.89 13.04 10.81
C VAL A 64 15.41 12.93 10.87
N ALA A 65 15.96 11.81 11.36
CA ALA A 65 17.40 11.58 11.44
C ALA A 65 18.06 11.53 10.04
N ALA A 66 17.31 11.10 9.02
CA ALA A 66 17.77 11.12 7.62
C ALA A 66 17.65 12.50 6.95
N GLY A 67 17.14 13.52 7.66
CA GLY A 67 16.94 14.87 7.13
C GLY A 67 15.72 15.02 6.19
N GLY A 68 14.79 14.07 6.24
CA GLY A 68 13.54 14.14 5.50
C GLY A 68 12.55 15.13 6.11
N PRO A 69 11.47 15.52 5.38
CA PRO A 69 10.41 16.34 5.93
C PRO A 69 9.77 15.69 7.16
N GLU A 70 9.45 16.49 8.16
CA GLU A 70 8.84 16.03 9.40
C GLU A 70 7.53 15.28 9.14
N PRO A 71 7.42 13.97 9.51
CA PRO A 71 6.23 13.19 9.24
C PRO A 71 5.09 13.49 10.22
N VAL A 72 3.88 13.04 9.91
CA VAL A 72 2.72 13.11 10.80
C VAL A 72 2.33 11.70 11.24
N LEU A 73 2.10 11.52 12.53
CA LEU A 73 1.65 10.26 13.10
C LEU A 73 0.12 10.18 13.08
N LEU A 74 -0.43 9.09 12.53
CA LEU A 74 -1.85 8.81 12.49
C LEU A 74 -2.13 7.41 13.07
N PRO A 75 -2.12 7.25 14.39
CA PRO A 75 -2.45 5.98 15.01
C PRO A 75 -3.95 5.69 14.89
N LEU A 76 -4.30 4.63 14.16
CA LEU A 76 -5.68 4.17 13.98
C LEU A 76 -5.70 2.64 13.76
N ASP A 77 -6.59 1.94 14.48
CA ASP A 77 -6.79 0.50 14.29
C ASP A 77 -7.89 0.23 13.28
N LEU A 78 -7.52 -0.13 12.06
CA LEU A 78 -8.45 -0.43 10.96
C LEU A 78 -9.45 -1.56 11.29
N ALA A 79 -9.11 -2.45 12.22
CA ALA A 79 -10.02 -3.53 12.63
C ALA A 79 -11.21 -3.00 13.47
N LYS A 80 -11.06 -1.84 14.09
CA LYS A 80 -12.04 -1.24 15.01
C LYS A 80 -12.66 0.05 14.49
N ALA A 81 -11.96 0.72 13.58
CA ALA A 81 -12.34 2.03 13.07
C ALA A 81 -13.76 2.04 12.50
N SER A 82 -14.54 3.03 12.89
CA SER A 82 -15.85 3.36 12.33
C SER A 82 -15.72 4.35 11.16
N ASP A 83 -16.81 4.61 10.47
CA ASP A 83 -16.86 5.66 9.44
C ASP A 83 -16.48 7.04 10.00
N ALA A 84 -16.88 7.34 11.23
CA ALA A 84 -16.54 8.60 11.89
C ALA A 84 -15.02 8.70 12.14
N ASP A 85 -14.34 7.60 12.47
CA ASP A 85 -12.90 7.59 12.68
C ASP A 85 -12.14 7.84 11.36
N PHE A 86 -12.60 7.26 10.25
CA PHE A 86 -12.01 7.53 8.93
C PHE A 86 -12.21 8.98 8.50
N GLN A 87 -13.39 9.54 8.75
CA GLN A 87 -13.68 10.96 8.48
C GLN A 87 -12.83 11.89 9.37
N ALA A 88 -12.67 11.57 10.66
CA ALA A 88 -11.82 12.33 11.57
C ALA A 88 -10.34 12.29 11.12
N ALA A 89 -9.86 11.13 10.67
CA ALA A 89 -8.51 11.00 10.13
C ALA A 89 -8.30 11.87 8.88
N ALA A 90 -9.24 11.85 7.94
CA ALA A 90 -9.19 12.70 6.76
C ALA A 90 -9.29 14.19 7.13
N ALA A 91 -10.17 14.56 8.07
CA ALA A 91 -10.32 15.94 8.53
C ALA A 91 -9.04 16.48 9.18
N ALA A 92 -8.33 15.65 9.96
CA ALA A 92 -7.04 16.04 10.57
C ALA A 92 -5.98 16.34 9.50
N ILE A 93 -5.87 15.49 8.45
CA ILE A 93 -4.99 15.73 7.31
C ILE A 93 -5.41 17.02 6.57
N GLY A 94 -6.71 17.19 6.35
CA GLY A 94 -7.26 18.36 5.69
C GLY A 94 -6.99 19.66 6.42
N ALA A 95 -7.12 19.67 7.75
CA ALA A 95 -6.85 20.83 8.60
C ALA A 95 -5.38 21.25 8.55
N GLN A 96 -4.45 20.30 8.41
CA GLN A 96 -3.02 20.58 8.41
C GLN A 96 -2.48 20.93 7.02
N PHE A 97 -2.97 20.26 5.95
CA PHE A 97 -2.37 20.35 4.62
C PHE A 97 -3.33 20.82 3.52
N GLY A 98 -4.63 20.78 3.76
CA GLY A 98 -5.65 21.15 2.76
C GLY A 98 -5.81 20.14 1.62
N ARG A 99 -4.88 19.20 1.46
CA ARG A 99 -4.85 18.21 0.37
C ARG A 99 -4.15 16.91 0.77
N LEU A 100 -4.32 15.90 -0.06
CA LEU A 100 -3.55 14.66 -0.02
C LEU A 100 -3.13 14.28 -1.45
N ASP A 101 -1.83 14.14 -1.70
CA ASP A 101 -1.29 13.87 -3.03
C ASP A 101 -1.10 12.38 -3.30
N GLY A 102 -0.96 11.58 -2.24
CA GLY A 102 -0.79 10.13 -2.34
C GLY A 102 -1.44 9.38 -1.19
N LEU A 103 -2.03 8.21 -1.48
CA LEU A 103 -2.54 7.27 -0.48
C LEU A 103 -2.07 5.87 -0.81
N VAL A 104 -1.23 5.27 0.05
CA VAL A 104 -0.68 3.93 -0.15
C VAL A 104 -1.27 2.95 0.84
N HIS A 105 -1.96 1.94 0.33
CA HIS A 105 -2.52 0.85 1.13
C HIS A 105 -1.52 -0.29 1.27
N CYS A 106 -0.71 -0.27 2.35
CA CYS A 106 0.18 -1.37 2.75
C CYS A 106 -0.31 -2.11 4.00
N ALA A 107 -1.31 -1.57 4.72
CA ALA A 107 -1.87 -2.25 5.87
C ALA A 107 -2.52 -3.56 5.46
N VAL A 108 -2.25 -4.61 6.22
CA VAL A 108 -2.76 -5.94 5.94
C VAL A 108 -3.05 -6.70 7.23
N HIS A 109 -4.12 -7.46 7.22
CA HIS A 109 -4.41 -8.52 8.20
C HIS A 109 -4.22 -9.87 7.52
N LEU A 110 -3.40 -10.71 8.12
CA LEU A 110 -3.24 -12.11 7.78
C LEU A 110 -3.07 -12.87 9.08
N ASP A 111 -4.00 -13.74 9.35
CA ASP A 111 -3.97 -14.69 10.46
C ASP A 111 -3.12 -15.93 10.07
N GLN A 112 -3.33 -17.07 10.65
CA GLN A 112 -2.69 -18.31 10.28
C GLN A 112 -3.28 -18.86 8.98
N LEU A 113 -2.43 -19.44 8.14
CA LEU A 113 -2.86 -20.20 6.98
C LEU A 113 -3.60 -21.47 7.44
N ARG A 114 -4.73 -21.78 6.80
CA ARG A 114 -5.58 -22.93 7.16
C ARG A 114 -6.49 -23.34 6.01
N PRO A 115 -7.07 -24.57 6.07
CA PRO A 115 -8.14 -24.98 5.17
C PRO A 115 -9.34 -24.03 5.25
N LEU A 116 -10.07 -23.87 4.15
CA LEU A 116 -11.28 -23.04 4.13
C LEU A 116 -12.35 -23.51 5.12
N ASP A 117 -12.46 -24.83 5.34
CA ASP A 117 -13.43 -25.41 6.26
C ASP A 117 -13.16 -25.01 7.73
N ASP A 118 -11.93 -24.57 8.06
CA ASP A 118 -11.54 -24.08 9.38
C ASP A 118 -11.67 -22.56 9.54
N GLU A 119 -12.10 -21.86 8.49
CA GLU A 119 -12.33 -20.41 8.51
C GLU A 119 -13.70 -20.07 9.10
N THR A 120 -13.71 -19.50 10.29
CA THR A 120 -14.96 -19.03 10.92
C THR A 120 -15.45 -17.72 10.32
N VAL A 121 -16.74 -17.42 10.49
CA VAL A 121 -17.34 -16.14 10.07
C VAL A 121 -16.57 -14.94 10.62
N ASP A 122 -16.20 -14.97 11.90
CA ASP A 122 -15.47 -13.86 12.52
C ASP A 122 -14.10 -13.62 11.88
N ARG A 123 -13.41 -14.69 11.47
CA ARG A 123 -12.13 -14.59 10.77
C ARG A 123 -12.28 -13.99 9.38
N TRP A 124 -13.30 -14.44 8.64
CA TRP A 124 -13.67 -13.85 7.37
C TRP A 124 -13.94 -12.34 7.50
N LEU A 125 -14.79 -11.98 8.47
CA LEU A 125 -15.12 -10.57 8.72
C LEU A 125 -13.90 -9.75 9.12
N ALA A 126 -13.03 -10.27 10.00
CA ALA A 126 -11.79 -9.57 10.39
C ALA A 126 -10.85 -9.36 9.19
N MET A 127 -10.70 -10.38 8.34
CA MET A 127 -9.87 -10.32 7.13
C MET A 127 -10.39 -9.27 6.17
N LEU A 128 -11.67 -9.35 5.80
CA LEU A 128 -12.30 -8.41 4.86
C LEU A 128 -12.35 -6.99 5.42
N ARG A 129 -12.60 -6.84 6.72
CA ARG A 129 -12.68 -5.54 7.38
C ARG A 129 -11.38 -4.76 7.22
N VAL A 130 -10.24 -5.37 7.50
CA VAL A 130 -8.94 -4.67 7.43
C VAL A 130 -8.45 -4.56 5.99
N ASN A 131 -8.53 -5.64 5.22
CA ASN A 131 -7.89 -5.68 3.91
C ASN A 131 -8.71 -4.96 2.83
N VAL A 132 -10.04 -4.98 2.91
CA VAL A 132 -10.92 -4.46 1.86
C VAL A 132 -11.71 -3.25 2.32
N VAL A 133 -12.52 -3.42 3.38
CA VAL A 133 -13.47 -2.39 3.82
C VAL A 133 -12.73 -1.13 4.29
N ALA A 134 -11.65 -1.28 5.05
CA ALA A 134 -10.86 -0.14 5.50
C ALA A 134 -10.20 0.62 4.35
N ALA A 135 -9.72 -0.08 3.30
CA ALA A 135 -9.18 0.58 2.11
C ALA A 135 -10.26 1.39 1.38
N ALA A 136 -11.43 0.80 1.17
CA ALA A 136 -12.57 1.49 0.56
C ALA A 136 -13.04 2.70 1.39
N ALA A 137 -13.10 2.55 2.73
CA ALA A 137 -13.51 3.62 3.64
C ALA A 137 -12.50 4.79 3.66
N LEU A 138 -11.21 4.50 3.70
CA LEU A 138 -10.16 5.52 3.59
C LEU A 138 -10.19 6.24 2.25
N ASN A 139 -10.33 5.50 1.14
CA ASN A 139 -10.47 6.08 -0.19
C ASN A 139 -11.66 7.06 -0.24
N ARG A 140 -12.80 6.66 0.32
CA ARG A 140 -13.99 7.52 0.40
C ARG A 140 -13.76 8.76 1.26
N ALA A 141 -13.20 8.59 2.47
CA ALA A 141 -12.97 9.69 3.40
C ALA A 141 -11.92 10.68 2.87
N CYS A 142 -10.84 10.18 2.25
CA CYS A 142 -9.75 11.00 1.72
C CYS A 142 -10.05 11.57 0.32
N ARG A 143 -11.08 11.11 -0.39
CA ARG A 143 -11.38 11.56 -1.76
C ARG A 143 -11.42 13.08 -1.93
N PRO A 144 -12.08 13.88 -1.06
CA PRO A 144 -12.07 15.34 -1.22
C PRO A 144 -10.66 15.94 -1.19
N LEU A 145 -9.79 15.41 -0.33
CA LEU A 145 -8.40 15.86 -0.21
C LEU A 145 -7.56 15.44 -1.43
N LEU A 146 -7.78 14.23 -1.95
CA LEU A 146 -7.15 13.75 -3.17
C LEU A 146 -7.58 14.60 -4.38
N GLN A 147 -8.84 15.01 -4.45
CA GLN A 147 -9.33 15.90 -5.50
C GLN A 147 -8.77 17.32 -5.40
N ALA A 148 -8.44 17.79 -4.19
CA ALA A 148 -7.83 19.10 -3.97
C ALA A 148 -6.36 19.17 -4.41
N ALA A 149 -5.69 18.03 -4.62
CA ALA A 149 -4.31 17.98 -5.09
C ALA A 149 -4.25 18.24 -6.61
N PRO A 150 -3.19 18.86 -7.13
CA PRO A 150 -3.00 19.04 -8.58
C PRO A 150 -2.95 17.72 -9.35
N SER A 151 -2.37 16.69 -8.74
CA SER A 151 -2.33 15.31 -9.24
C SER A 151 -2.25 14.38 -8.04
N ALA A 152 -3.19 13.45 -7.91
CA ALA A 152 -3.23 12.51 -6.81
C ALA A 152 -3.15 11.06 -7.30
N SER A 153 -2.52 10.21 -6.50
CA SER A 153 -2.40 8.77 -6.79
C SER A 153 -2.71 7.93 -5.57
N VAL A 154 -3.61 6.96 -5.74
CA VAL A 154 -3.87 5.91 -4.76
C VAL A 154 -3.20 4.62 -5.24
N VAL A 155 -2.40 4.00 -4.38
CA VAL A 155 -1.70 2.75 -4.67
C VAL A 155 -2.19 1.67 -3.72
N VAL A 156 -2.73 0.60 -4.26
CA VAL A 156 -3.26 -0.53 -3.50
C VAL A 156 -2.31 -1.71 -3.61
N THR A 157 -1.68 -2.08 -2.49
CA THR A 157 -0.79 -3.26 -2.45
C THR A 157 -1.62 -4.54 -2.48
N ILE A 158 -1.43 -5.31 -3.54
CA ILE A 158 -1.98 -6.66 -3.65
C ILE A 158 -0.90 -7.72 -3.39
N GLU A 159 -1.24 -8.96 -3.63
CA GLU A 159 -0.36 -10.10 -3.39
C GLU A 159 -0.61 -11.18 -4.46
N SER A 160 0.36 -12.05 -4.73
CA SER A 160 0.30 -13.05 -5.80
C SER A 160 -0.93 -13.95 -5.74
N HIS A 161 -1.41 -14.27 -4.53
CA HIS A 161 -2.61 -15.09 -4.34
C HIS A 161 -3.92 -14.41 -4.81
N ALA A 162 -3.89 -13.10 -5.10
CA ALA A 162 -4.99 -12.43 -5.79
C ALA A 162 -5.15 -12.91 -7.24
N LEU A 163 -4.05 -13.31 -7.88
CA LEU A 163 -4.01 -13.75 -9.28
C LEU A 163 -3.99 -15.28 -9.41
N SER A 164 -3.34 -15.96 -8.44
CA SER A 164 -3.17 -17.41 -8.40
C SER A 164 -3.46 -17.93 -6.98
N PRO A 165 -4.73 -18.16 -6.63
CA PRO A 165 -5.11 -18.70 -5.33
C PRO A 165 -4.47 -20.06 -5.06
N SER A 166 -4.03 -20.29 -3.82
CA SER A 166 -3.38 -21.53 -3.38
C SER A 166 -4.05 -22.09 -2.15
N MET A 167 -3.83 -23.36 -1.87
CA MET A 167 -4.31 -24.01 -0.64
C MET A 167 -3.95 -23.20 0.59
N PHE A 168 -4.82 -23.17 1.58
CA PHE A 168 -4.69 -22.52 2.88
C PHE A 168 -4.71 -20.98 2.86
N TRP A 169 -4.79 -20.34 1.69
CA TRP A 169 -4.82 -18.87 1.55
C TRP A 169 -6.23 -18.28 1.41
N GLY A 170 -7.27 -19.05 1.56
CA GLY A 170 -8.67 -18.78 1.25
C GLY A 170 -9.14 -17.35 1.44
N SER A 171 -9.49 -16.94 2.65
CA SER A 171 -10.02 -15.59 2.93
C SER A 171 -9.02 -14.49 2.58
N PHE A 172 -7.72 -14.74 2.73
CA PHE A 172 -6.68 -13.79 2.36
C PHE A 172 -6.63 -13.57 0.84
N ALA A 173 -6.56 -14.65 0.05
CA ALA A 173 -6.53 -14.57 -1.41
C ALA A 173 -7.76 -13.83 -1.95
N LEU A 174 -8.95 -14.18 -1.43
CA LEU A 174 -10.20 -13.52 -1.79
C LEU A 174 -10.21 -12.03 -1.42
N SER A 175 -9.66 -11.66 -0.26
CA SER A 175 -9.53 -10.25 0.12
C SER A 175 -8.63 -9.47 -0.84
N LYS A 176 -7.54 -10.09 -1.31
CA LYS A 176 -6.62 -9.47 -2.26
C LYS A 176 -7.20 -9.38 -3.68
N GLN A 177 -8.00 -10.36 -4.08
CA GLN A 177 -8.75 -10.31 -5.34
C GLN A 177 -9.86 -9.23 -5.30
N ALA A 178 -10.55 -9.09 -4.17
CA ALA A 178 -11.53 -8.02 -3.98
C ALA A 178 -10.90 -6.62 -4.10
N LEU A 179 -9.64 -6.44 -3.68
CA LEU A 179 -8.92 -5.18 -3.89
C LEU A 179 -8.66 -4.88 -5.37
N LEU A 180 -8.39 -5.87 -6.21
CA LEU A 180 -8.29 -5.67 -7.66
C LEU A 180 -9.60 -5.16 -8.23
N SER A 181 -10.72 -5.73 -7.81
CA SER A 181 -12.05 -5.28 -8.22
C SER A 181 -12.34 -3.85 -7.71
N LEU A 182 -11.96 -3.53 -6.47
CA LEU A 182 -12.08 -2.18 -5.92
C LEU A 182 -11.32 -1.15 -6.77
N VAL A 183 -10.07 -1.45 -7.13
CA VAL A 183 -9.26 -0.59 -8.01
C VAL A 183 -9.94 -0.41 -9.36
N ALA A 184 -10.42 -1.49 -9.98
CA ALA A 184 -11.07 -1.43 -11.29
C ALA A 184 -12.36 -0.58 -11.28
N VAL A 185 -13.19 -0.71 -10.25
CA VAL A 185 -14.42 0.06 -10.09
C VAL A 185 -14.09 1.54 -9.84
N GLN A 186 -13.24 1.83 -8.84
CA GLN A 186 -12.90 3.22 -8.51
C GLN A 186 -12.15 3.93 -9.63
N ALA A 187 -11.32 3.25 -10.39
CA ALA A 187 -10.67 3.84 -11.55
C ALA A 187 -11.68 4.33 -12.60
N GLN A 188 -12.79 3.63 -12.80
CA GLN A 188 -13.86 4.04 -13.70
C GLN A 188 -14.67 5.21 -13.12
N GLU A 189 -15.08 5.12 -11.84
CA GLU A 189 -15.84 6.16 -11.16
C GLU A 189 -15.05 7.49 -11.05
N TRP A 190 -13.72 7.41 -10.90
CA TRP A 190 -12.88 8.58 -10.69
C TRP A 190 -12.37 9.25 -11.98
N ARG A 191 -12.67 8.69 -13.15
CA ARG A 191 -12.34 9.33 -14.45
C ARG A 191 -12.83 10.76 -14.57
N VAL A 192 -13.97 11.05 -13.95
CA VAL A 192 -14.60 12.39 -14.01
C VAL A 192 -13.76 13.48 -13.32
N PHE A 193 -12.80 13.11 -12.48
CA PHE A 193 -12.01 14.08 -11.72
C PHE A 193 -10.72 14.52 -12.43
N GLY A 194 -10.24 13.73 -13.40
CA GLY A 194 -9.11 14.08 -14.26
C GLY A 194 -7.73 14.10 -13.60
N ASN A 195 -7.65 14.46 -12.31
CA ASN A 195 -6.40 14.59 -11.54
C ASN A 195 -6.15 13.42 -10.57
N LEU A 196 -7.03 12.42 -10.51
CA LEU A 196 -7.00 11.35 -9.52
C LEU A 196 -6.84 9.98 -10.18
N ARG A 197 -5.80 9.27 -9.80
CA ARG A 197 -5.51 7.91 -10.28
C ARG A 197 -5.59 6.91 -9.12
N ILE A 198 -5.98 5.68 -9.43
CA ILE A 198 -5.89 4.55 -8.52
C ILE A 198 -5.33 3.34 -9.26
N ASN A 199 -4.30 2.70 -8.71
CA ASN A 199 -3.63 1.57 -9.32
C ASN A 199 -3.32 0.48 -8.30
N ALA A 200 -3.24 -0.76 -8.76
CA ALA A 200 -2.75 -1.88 -7.96
C ALA A 200 -1.26 -2.08 -8.16
N LEU A 201 -0.55 -2.49 -7.10
CA LEU A 201 0.84 -2.89 -7.15
C LEU A 201 1.02 -4.27 -6.53
N LEU A 202 1.66 -5.15 -7.28
CA LEU A 202 2.07 -6.49 -6.84
C LEU A 202 3.59 -6.51 -6.65
N PRO A 203 4.09 -6.45 -5.40
CA PRO A 203 5.53 -6.33 -5.12
C PRO A 203 6.31 -7.62 -5.35
N GLY A 204 5.63 -8.77 -5.40
CA GLY A 204 6.26 -10.07 -5.32
C GLY A 204 6.66 -10.46 -3.88
N PRO A 205 7.39 -11.57 -3.71
CA PRO A 205 7.90 -11.97 -2.41
C PRO A 205 9.01 -11.02 -1.96
N VAL A 206 8.87 -10.49 -0.74
CA VAL A 206 9.89 -9.65 -0.09
C VAL A 206 10.14 -10.12 1.33
N SER A 207 11.36 -9.94 1.83
CA SER A 207 11.69 -10.23 3.22
C SER A 207 10.85 -9.34 4.14
N SER A 208 9.98 -9.94 4.93
CA SER A 208 9.07 -9.20 5.81
C SER A 208 8.60 -10.04 6.99
N PRO A 209 8.16 -9.42 8.10
CA PRO A 209 7.59 -10.17 9.22
C PRO A 209 6.38 -11.02 8.85
N GLN A 210 5.62 -10.65 7.83
CA GLN A 210 4.52 -11.45 7.31
C GLN A 210 5.04 -12.67 6.56
N ARG A 211 6.00 -12.49 5.65
CA ARG A 211 6.60 -13.58 4.86
C ARG A 211 7.22 -14.64 5.77
N ASN A 212 7.98 -14.22 6.78
CA ASN A 212 8.60 -15.14 7.75
C ASN A 212 7.59 -16.00 8.52
N ARG A 213 6.37 -15.49 8.75
CA ARG A 213 5.31 -16.27 9.42
C ARG A 213 4.61 -17.26 8.48
N THR A 214 4.47 -16.90 7.21
CA THR A 214 3.73 -17.73 6.24
C THR A 214 4.63 -18.74 5.52
N HIS A 215 5.92 -18.47 5.46
CA HIS A 215 6.92 -19.32 4.81
C HIS A 215 8.12 -19.52 5.75
N PRO A 216 7.95 -20.20 6.90
CA PRO A 216 8.99 -20.31 7.92
C PRO A 216 10.21 -21.12 7.47
N ALA A 217 10.08 -21.95 6.44
CA ALA A 217 11.15 -22.74 5.86
C ALA A 217 11.91 -22.04 4.72
N GLU A 218 11.44 -20.85 4.31
CA GLU A 218 12.09 -20.08 3.25
C GLU A 218 13.29 -19.30 3.81
N ASP A 219 14.40 -19.33 3.12
CA ASP A 219 15.57 -18.53 3.49
C ASP A 219 15.30 -17.05 3.18
N ALA A 220 15.05 -16.25 4.21
CA ALA A 220 14.76 -14.84 4.09
C ALA A 220 15.90 -14.03 3.44
N SER A 221 17.14 -14.55 3.45
CA SER A 221 18.30 -13.90 2.82
C SER A 221 18.27 -13.94 1.29
N THR A 222 17.50 -14.88 0.71
CA THR A 222 17.32 -15.00 -0.74
C THR A 222 16.24 -14.05 -1.29
N LEU A 223 15.44 -13.45 -0.40
CA LEU A 223 14.39 -12.55 -0.79
C LEU A 223 14.89 -11.10 -0.88
N PRO A 224 14.37 -10.32 -1.84
CA PRO A 224 14.68 -8.89 -1.89
C PRO A 224 14.20 -8.19 -0.60
N ALA A 225 14.95 -7.20 -0.16
CA ALA A 225 14.53 -6.32 0.91
C ALA A 225 13.30 -5.50 0.49
N PRO A 226 12.41 -5.10 1.41
CA PRO A 226 11.24 -4.27 1.08
C PRO A 226 11.60 -2.96 0.37
N GLU A 227 12.79 -2.42 0.64
CA GLU A 227 13.33 -1.20 0.02
C GLU A 227 13.56 -1.36 -1.49
N ALA A 228 13.89 -2.57 -1.95
CA ALA A 228 14.14 -2.84 -3.37
C ALA A 228 12.88 -2.68 -4.24
N VAL A 229 11.70 -2.92 -3.67
CA VAL A 229 10.42 -2.79 -4.38
C VAL A 229 9.75 -1.42 -4.18
N ALA A 230 10.31 -0.57 -3.31
CA ALA A 230 9.76 0.76 -3.04
C ALA A 230 9.74 1.67 -4.28
N THR A 231 10.66 1.47 -5.22
CA THR A 231 10.72 2.20 -6.50
C THR A 231 9.43 2.07 -7.31
N GLY A 232 8.77 0.89 -7.29
CA GLY A 232 7.48 0.72 -7.95
C GLY A 232 6.37 1.59 -7.35
N TYR A 233 6.40 1.81 -6.03
CA TYR A 233 5.46 2.74 -5.37
C TYR A 233 5.75 4.18 -5.76
N LEU A 234 7.03 4.57 -5.78
CA LEU A 234 7.43 5.90 -6.23
C LEU A 234 6.97 6.15 -7.67
N TYR A 235 7.15 5.17 -8.56
CA TYR A 235 6.68 5.25 -9.94
C TYR A 235 5.18 5.52 -10.07
N LEU A 236 4.35 4.88 -9.26
CA LEU A 236 2.91 5.10 -9.26
C LEU A 236 2.49 6.42 -8.58
N LEU A 237 3.30 6.93 -7.64
CA LEU A 237 3.05 8.19 -6.93
C LEU A 237 3.57 9.42 -7.67
N ASP A 238 4.59 9.26 -8.48
CA ASP A 238 5.25 10.32 -9.24
C ASP A 238 4.25 10.97 -10.22
N PRO A 239 4.03 12.30 -10.13
CA PRO A 239 3.10 13.00 -11.00
C PRO A 239 3.51 13.00 -12.47
N ASP A 240 4.80 12.88 -12.74
CA ASP A 240 5.38 12.97 -14.10
C ASP A 240 5.29 11.64 -14.85
N THR A 241 4.87 10.56 -14.19
CA THR A 241 4.65 9.27 -14.85
C THR A 241 3.30 9.21 -15.55
N ALA A 242 3.30 8.69 -16.78
CA ALA A 242 2.09 8.56 -17.60
C ALA A 242 1.30 7.26 -17.32
N VAL A 243 1.18 6.87 -16.03
CA VAL A 243 0.45 5.64 -15.68
C VAL A 243 -1.05 5.86 -15.74
N THR A 244 -1.74 5.05 -16.52
CA THR A 244 -3.20 5.06 -16.62
C THR A 244 -3.84 4.55 -15.34
N SER A 245 -4.91 5.19 -14.89
CA SER A 245 -5.70 4.74 -13.74
C SER A 245 -6.36 3.39 -14.03
N GLY A 246 -6.38 2.50 -13.04
CA GLY A 246 -6.91 1.14 -13.16
C GLY A 246 -5.90 0.11 -13.65
N SER A 247 -4.61 0.44 -13.63
CA SER A 247 -3.53 -0.46 -14.01
C SER A 247 -3.04 -1.34 -12.86
N LEU A 248 -2.44 -2.47 -13.22
CA LEU A 248 -1.69 -3.35 -12.31
C LEU A 248 -0.20 -3.26 -12.65
N LEU A 249 0.60 -2.75 -11.72
CA LEU A 249 2.05 -2.83 -11.79
C LEU A 249 2.52 -4.13 -11.11
N ASP A 250 3.05 -5.06 -11.90
CA ASP A 250 3.55 -6.34 -11.42
C ASP A 250 5.09 -6.33 -11.42
N LEU A 251 5.69 -6.22 -10.24
CA LEU A 251 7.15 -6.17 -10.10
C LEU A 251 7.82 -7.56 -10.17
N ARG A 252 7.04 -8.65 -10.19
CA ARG A 252 7.58 -10.00 -10.37
C ARG A 252 8.09 -10.24 -11.79
N ALA A 253 7.54 -9.53 -12.76
CA ALA A 253 7.90 -9.69 -14.16
C ALA A 253 9.34 -9.26 -14.48
N ASP A 254 9.94 -8.45 -13.59
CA ASP A 254 11.30 -7.92 -13.73
C ASP A 254 12.32 -8.69 -12.86
N ALA A 255 11.88 -9.66 -12.05
CA ALA A 255 12.78 -10.55 -11.33
C ALA A 255 13.41 -11.55 -12.33
N PRO A 256 14.75 -11.72 -12.34
CA PRO A 256 15.37 -12.77 -13.14
C PRO A 256 14.71 -14.11 -12.78
N ALA A 257 14.35 -14.88 -13.79
CA ALA A 257 13.70 -16.18 -13.62
C ALA A 257 14.60 -17.08 -12.75
N THR A 258 14.39 -17.04 -11.44
CA THR A 258 14.98 -18.02 -10.53
C THR A 258 14.21 -19.31 -10.75
N GLY A 259 14.97 -20.34 -11.14
CA GLY A 259 14.52 -21.63 -11.62
C GLY A 259 13.25 -22.16 -10.94
N THR A 260 12.40 -22.71 -11.78
CA THR A 260 11.29 -23.60 -11.46
C THR A 260 11.59 -24.47 -10.24
N ALA A 261 10.99 -24.13 -9.09
CA ALA A 261 10.79 -25.13 -8.06
C ALA A 261 9.50 -25.90 -8.47
N ALA A 262 9.71 -27.09 -8.95
CA ALA A 262 8.66 -28.05 -9.25
C ALA A 262 7.93 -28.48 -7.97
N ALA A 263 6.62 -28.72 -8.13
CA ALA A 263 5.65 -29.52 -7.39
C ALA A 263 5.56 -29.36 -5.87
#